data_70a3227375135deab2adf0f2b0526dcb
#
_entry.id   70a3227375135deab2adf0f2b0526dcb
#
_cell.length_a   1.000
_cell.length_b   1.000
_cell.length_c   1.000
_cell.angle_alpha   90.00
_cell.angle_beta   90.00
_cell.angle_gamma   90.00
#
_symmetry.space_group_name_H-M   'P 1'
#
loop_
_entity.id
_entity.type
_entity.pdbx_description
1 polymer ?
#
loop_
_entity_poly.entity_id
_entity_poly.type
_entity_poly.pdbx_seq_one_letter_code
_entity_poly.pdbx_strand_id
1 'polypeptide(L)'
;MAVRIPSLRNLSLFKLTPRKAVAVVAILVSPIAVAAVAANGNNPPQEGSAASGGAAPAVQPPKADSAEAKTDAQAETRAAAALTQCRSARLVPVGKTGWGVPMPSVWNSPSTTCNLMSGDDPYRGSARTGDPDTAIRTLQRNLNYCYGYRLTVDGVYGSNTRGVVKAVQKRHKLTADGIYGPKTRSAMNWRLFSSTTNTWSKACSSPL
;
A
#
# COMPACT_ATOMS: atom_id res chain seq x y z
N MET A 1 58.42 11.55 9.85
CA MET A 1 57.96 10.68 8.71
C MET A 1 56.91 11.46 7.95
N ALA A 2 57.24 11.94 6.78
CA ALA A 2 56.34 12.76 5.94
C ALA A 2 55.55 11.87 5.00
N VAL A 3 54.21 11.90 5.11
CA VAL A 3 53.29 11.16 4.20
C VAL A 3 53.05 12.01 2.96
N ARG A 4 53.47 11.55 1.81
CA ARG A 4 53.20 12.15 0.51
C ARG A 4 51.78 11.83 0.04
N ILE A 5 50.99 12.84 -0.27
CA ILE A 5 49.68 12.74 -0.89
C ILE A 5 49.88 12.69 -2.42
N PRO A 6 49.32 11.70 -3.16
CA PRO A 6 49.38 11.70 -4.60
C PRO A 6 48.39 12.68 -5.24
N SER A 7 48.87 13.40 -6.25
CA SER A 7 48.18 14.41 -7.04
C SER A 7 47.07 13.80 -7.91
N LEU A 8 45.86 14.34 -7.80
CA LEU A 8 44.73 14.07 -8.70
C LEU A 8 44.91 14.86 -10.00
N ARG A 9 45.34 14.17 -11.06
CA ARG A 9 45.20 14.65 -12.46
C ARG A 9 44.69 13.48 -13.28
N ASN A 10 43.37 13.49 -13.55
CA ASN A 10 42.78 13.07 -14.84
C ASN A 10 41.24 13.27 -14.77
N LEU A 11 40.80 14.46 -15.11
CA LEU A 11 39.44 14.71 -15.56
C LEU A 11 39.35 14.28 -17.02
N SER A 12 38.79 13.11 -17.29
CA SER A 12 38.37 12.75 -18.64
C SER A 12 37.02 13.39 -18.92
N LEU A 13 37.04 14.27 -19.95
CA LEU A 13 35.83 14.88 -20.50
C LEU A 13 34.84 13.81 -20.98
N PHE A 14 33.70 13.73 -20.37
CA PHE A 14 32.55 13.01 -20.91
C PHE A 14 31.99 13.80 -22.11
N LYS A 15 32.15 13.22 -23.32
CA LYS A 15 31.50 13.69 -24.55
C LYS A 15 29.98 13.54 -24.41
N LEU A 16 29.27 14.69 -24.40
CA LEU A 16 27.82 14.72 -24.56
C LEU A 16 27.47 14.34 -26.01
N THR A 17 26.72 13.26 -26.18
CA THR A 17 26.05 12.91 -27.43
C THR A 17 24.75 13.69 -27.57
N PRO A 18 24.41 14.22 -28.77
CA PRO A 18 23.20 15.02 -28.96
C PRO A 18 21.94 14.17 -28.91
N ARG A 19 20.96 14.64 -28.14
CA ARG A 19 19.62 14.07 -28.02
C ARG A 19 18.89 14.17 -29.37
N LYS A 20 18.39 13.02 -29.84
CA LYS A 20 17.47 12.93 -30.97
C LYS A 20 16.14 13.59 -30.59
N ALA A 21 15.72 14.56 -31.39
CA ALA A 21 14.43 15.22 -31.30
C ALA A 21 13.30 14.19 -31.54
N VAL A 22 12.38 14.06 -30.61
CA VAL A 22 11.16 13.28 -30.79
C VAL A 22 10.08 14.23 -31.29
N ALA A 23 9.54 13.91 -32.47
CA ALA A 23 8.44 14.63 -33.09
C ALA A 23 7.16 14.53 -32.25
N VAL A 24 6.56 15.67 -31.96
CA VAL A 24 5.25 15.79 -31.34
C VAL A 24 4.19 15.50 -32.41
N VAL A 25 3.52 14.37 -32.29
CA VAL A 25 2.32 14.07 -33.07
C VAL A 25 1.13 14.67 -32.32
N ALA A 26 0.53 15.70 -32.91
CA ALA A 26 -0.73 16.28 -32.45
C ALA A 26 -1.88 15.32 -32.77
N ILE A 27 -2.51 14.76 -31.75
CA ILE A 27 -3.76 13.99 -31.90
C ILE A 27 -4.92 14.96 -31.71
N LEU A 28 -5.68 15.11 -32.78
CA LEU A 28 -6.92 15.87 -32.86
C LEU A 28 -7.99 15.25 -31.94
N VAL A 29 -8.47 16.02 -30.99
CA VAL A 29 -9.58 15.65 -30.11
C VAL A 29 -10.89 15.93 -30.86
N SER A 30 -11.66 14.87 -31.16
CA SER A 30 -13.06 14.99 -31.62
C SER A 30 -14.00 15.03 -30.42
N PRO A 31 -14.99 15.94 -30.38
CA PRO A 31 -15.97 15.97 -29.31
C PRO A 31 -17.04 14.90 -29.56
N ILE A 32 -17.23 13.99 -28.61
CA ILE A 32 -18.38 13.08 -28.58
C ILE A 32 -19.47 13.73 -27.73
N ALA A 33 -20.64 13.84 -28.37
CA ALA A 33 -21.85 14.43 -27.84
C ALA A 33 -22.38 13.69 -26.60
N VAL A 34 -22.76 14.47 -25.60
CA VAL A 34 -23.48 14.02 -24.41
C VAL A 34 -24.95 13.82 -24.79
N ALA A 35 -25.46 12.62 -24.72
CA ALA A 35 -26.90 12.36 -24.74
C ALA A 35 -27.41 12.24 -23.28
N ALA A 36 -28.19 13.19 -22.87
CA ALA A 36 -28.96 13.15 -21.65
C ALA A 36 -30.14 12.18 -21.82
N VAL A 37 -30.27 11.20 -20.93
CA VAL A 37 -31.46 10.39 -20.77
C VAL A 37 -32.15 10.80 -19.48
N ALA A 38 -33.36 11.33 -19.68
CA ALA A 38 -34.25 11.83 -18.62
C ALA A 38 -34.81 10.69 -17.77
N ALA A 39 -34.99 11.01 -16.50
CA ALA A 39 -35.68 10.22 -15.51
C ALA A 39 -37.15 9.99 -15.91
N ASN A 40 -37.66 8.79 -15.65
CA ASN A 40 -39.08 8.58 -15.47
C ASN A 40 -39.32 7.69 -14.25
N GLY A 41 -39.87 8.31 -13.23
CA GLY A 41 -40.38 7.63 -12.07
C GLY A 41 -41.73 6.97 -12.38
N ASN A 42 -41.93 5.79 -11.84
CA ASN A 42 -43.26 5.28 -11.56
C ASN A 42 -43.20 4.29 -10.40
N ASN A 43 -43.69 4.72 -9.26
CA ASN A 43 -44.17 3.84 -8.20
C ASN A 43 -45.55 3.33 -8.57
N PRO A 44 -45.87 2.09 -8.37
CA PRO A 44 -47.28 1.67 -8.17
C PRO A 44 -47.58 1.35 -6.70
N PRO A 45 -48.89 1.41 -6.34
CA PRO A 45 -49.33 1.55 -4.96
C PRO A 45 -49.52 0.23 -4.21
N GLN A 46 -49.52 0.37 -2.90
CA GLN A 46 -49.92 -0.67 -1.93
C GLN A 46 -51.46 -0.83 -1.94
N GLU A 47 -51.88 -2.08 -1.92
CA GLU A 47 -53.08 -2.62 -1.31
C GLU A 47 -52.83 -4.11 -1.05
N GLY A 48 -53.00 -4.73 0.07
CA GLY A 48 -53.96 -4.66 1.10
C GLY A 48 -54.50 -6.05 1.37
N SER A 49 -54.59 -6.45 2.60
CA SER A 49 -55.44 -7.51 3.18
C SER A 49 -54.83 -8.90 3.45
N ALA A 50 -54.55 -9.12 4.67
CA ALA A 50 -55.09 -10.07 5.70
C ALA A 50 -55.34 -11.53 5.29
N ALA A 51 -54.68 -12.48 6.01
CA ALA A 51 -55.35 -13.41 6.95
C ALA A 51 -54.37 -14.49 7.45
N SER A 52 -54.23 -14.51 8.76
CA SER A 52 -54.41 -15.63 9.68
C SER A 52 -53.68 -16.96 9.46
N GLY A 53 -52.87 -17.34 10.47
CA GLY A 53 -52.80 -18.75 10.87
C GLY A 53 -51.41 -19.30 11.16
N GLY A 54 -51.11 -19.61 12.43
CA GLY A 54 -50.17 -20.65 12.76
C GLY A 54 -48.86 -20.22 13.42
N ALA A 55 -48.84 -20.07 14.71
CA ALA A 55 -47.66 -19.98 15.55
C ALA A 55 -46.90 -21.31 15.60
N ALA A 56 -45.64 -21.30 15.16
CA ALA A 56 -44.64 -22.24 15.60
C ALA A 56 -43.48 -21.44 16.25
N PRO A 57 -42.89 -21.87 17.38
CA PRO A 57 -41.88 -21.10 18.06
C PRO A 57 -40.60 -21.11 17.26
N ALA A 58 -40.24 -19.94 16.76
CA ALA A 58 -38.93 -19.71 16.14
C ALA A 58 -37.86 -19.80 17.22
N VAL A 59 -37.06 -20.84 17.16
CA VAL A 59 -35.77 -20.91 17.85
C VAL A 59 -34.89 -19.80 17.23
N GLN A 60 -34.69 -18.72 17.98
CA GLN A 60 -33.75 -17.69 17.63
C GLN A 60 -32.33 -18.24 17.76
N PRO A 61 -31.48 -18.18 16.74
CA PRO A 61 -30.05 -18.45 16.91
C PRO A 61 -29.41 -17.35 17.76
N PRO A 62 -28.40 -17.67 18.57
CA PRO A 62 -27.79 -16.73 19.49
C PRO A 62 -27.10 -15.60 18.70
N LYS A 63 -27.56 -14.37 18.93
CA LYS A 63 -27.01 -13.13 18.34
C LYS A 63 -25.77 -12.59 19.07
N ALA A 64 -24.97 -13.45 19.74
CA ALA A 64 -23.83 -12.97 20.54
C ALA A 64 -22.53 -12.76 19.76
N ASP A 65 -22.27 -13.56 18.72
CA ASP A 65 -20.92 -13.56 18.07
C ASP A 65 -20.63 -12.38 17.13
N SER A 66 -21.65 -11.68 16.66
CA SER A 66 -21.44 -10.58 15.68
C SER A 66 -21.07 -9.23 16.30
N ALA A 67 -21.35 -9.03 17.59
CA ALA A 67 -21.06 -7.76 18.27
C ALA A 67 -19.62 -7.73 18.79
N GLU A 68 -19.14 -8.82 19.37
CA GLU A 68 -17.76 -8.94 19.85
C GLU A 68 -16.75 -8.86 18.71
N ALA A 69 -16.96 -9.57 17.60
CA ALA A 69 -16.10 -9.52 16.42
C ALA A 69 -16.00 -8.11 15.80
N LYS A 70 -17.05 -7.30 15.87
CA LYS A 70 -17.02 -5.90 15.41
C LYS A 70 -16.23 -5.01 16.36
N THR A 71 -16.35 -5.24 17.67
CA THR A 71 -15.62 -4.48 18.69
C THR A 71 -14.12 -4.71 18.58
N ASP A 72 -13.70 -5.95 18.39
CA ASP A 72 -12.29 -6.31 18.22
C ASP A 72 -11.69 -5.73 16.95
N ALA A 73 -12.41 -5.81 15.82
CA ALA A 73 -11.99 -5.21 14.56
C ALA A 73 -11.83 -3.69 14.65
N GLN A 74 -12.71 -3.01 15.37
CA GLN A 74 -12.60 -1.57 15.60
C GLN A 74 -11.43 -1.20 16.52
N ALA A 75 -11.17 -2.00 17.56
CA ALA A 75 -10.04 -1.81 18.44
C ALA A 75 -8.70 -1.99 17.69
N GLU A 76 -8.61 -3.00 16.82
CA GLU A 76 -7.43 -3.22 15.96
C GLU A 76 -7.18 -2.06 15.01
N THR A 77 -8.22 -1.56 14.35
CA THR A 77 -8.12 -0.41 13.43
C THR A 77 -7.65 0.84 14.17
N ARG A 78 -8.17 1.11 15.38
CA ARG A 78 -7.74 2.22 16.22
C ARG A 78 -6.28 2.08 16.64
N ALA A 79 -5.87 0.88 17.07
CA ALA A 79 -4.49 0.60 17.47
C ALA A 79 -3.52 0.79 16.28
N ALA A 80 -3.89 0.33 15.09
CA ALA A 80 -3.09 0.53 13.89
C ALA A 80 -3.00 2.02 13.50
N ALA A 81 -4.10 2.76 13.59
CA ALA A 81 -4.14 4.18 13.26
C ALA A 81 -3.38 5.06 14.26
N ALA A 82 -3.25 4.61 15.51
CA ALA A 82 -2.51 5.36 16.56
C ALA A 82 -0.99 5.26 16.44
N LEU A 83 -0.46 4.41 15.56
CA LEU A 83 0.98 4.28 15.36
C LEU A 83 1.54 5.48 14.61
N THR A 84 2.82 5.74 14.83
CA THR A 84 3.56 6.75 14.04
C THR A 84 3.59 6.36 12.57
N GLN A 85 3.45 7.35 11.69
CA GLN A 85 3.60 7.16 10.25
C GLN A 85 5.00 6.61 9.91
N CYS A 86 5.07 5.63 9.00
CA CYS A 86 6.35 5.18 8.46
C CYS A 86 6.95 6.28 7.57
N ARG A 87 8.17 6.70 7.88
CA ARG A 87 8.88 7.80 7.18
C ARG A 87 10.23 7.37 6.64
N SER A 88 10.43 6.07 6.45
CA SER A 88 11.63 5.48 5.87
C SER A 88 11.33 4.09 5.33
N ALA A 89 12.29 3.51 4.61
CA ALA A 89 12.32 2.10 4.29
C ALA A 89 13.68 1.52 4.66
N ARG A 90 13.67 0.29 5.16
CA ARG A 90 14.89 -0.41 5.52
C ARG A 90 14.87 -1.84 5.04
N LEU A 91 16.05 -2.39 4.86
CA LEU A 91 16.22 -3.82 4.62
C LEU A 91 16.21 -4.56 5.96
N VAL A 92 15.19 -5.37 6.22
CA VAL A 92 15.06 -6.22 7.41
C VAL A 92 15.70 -7.57 7.09
N PRO A 93 16.78 -7.98 7.77
CA PRO A 93 17.43 -9.25 7.48
C PRO A 93 16.52 -10.44 7.70
N VAL A 94 16.63 -11.45 6.81
CA VAL A 94 15.93 -12.73 6.91
C VAL A 94 16.96 -13.84 6.92
N GLY A 95 17.02 -14.57 8.03
CA GLY A 95 18.03 -15.60 8.21
C GLY A 95 19.48 -15.07 8.22
N LYS A 96 20.45 -15.94 7.90
CA LYS A 96 21.89 -15.63 7.95
C LYS A 96 22.52 -15.40 6.57
N THR A 97 21.75 -15.30 5.51
CA THR A 97 22.22 -15.44 4.12
C THR A 97 22.40 -14.12 3.35
N GLY A 98 22.41 -12.97 4.04
CA GLY A 98 22.50 -11.66 3.38
C GLY A 98 21.24 -11.23 2.62
N TRP A 99 20.18 -12.00 2.71
CA TRP A 99 18.86 -11.63 2.21
C TRP A 99 18.10 -10.81 3.22
N GLY A 100 17.27 -9.90 2.74
CA GLY A 100 16.39 -9.09 3.58
C GLY A 100 15.13 -8.69 2.85
N VAL A 101 14.19 -8.17 3.61
CA VAL A 101 12.94 -7.61 3.11
C VAL A 101 13.01 -6.10 3.18
N PRO A 102 12.90 -5.39 2.05
CA PRO A 102 12.69 -3.94 2.08
C PRO A 102 11.29 -3.64 2.60
N MET A 103 11.19 -2.99 3.74
CA MET A 103 9.90 -2.64 4.37
C MET A 103 9.85 -1.19 4.81
N PRO A 104 8.64 -0.60 4.83
CA PRO A 104 8.39 0.65 5.54
C PRO A 104 8.84 0.58 7.00
N SER A 105 9.44 1.64 7.49
CA SER A 105 10.03 1.70 8.83
C SER A 105 9.89 3.08 9.45
N VAL A 106 10.10 3.13 10.76
CA VAL A 106 10.23 4.37 11.51
C VAL A 106 11.55 5.06 11.10
N TRP A 107 11.51 6.39 10.96
CA TRP A 107 12.70 7.19 10.67
C TRP A 107 13.72 7.09 11.81
N ASN A 108 14.98 6.95 11.43
CA ASN A 108 16.13 6.88 12.36
C ASN A 108 15.97 5.83 13.47
N SER A 109 15.29 4.72 13.16
CA SER A 109 15.03 3.63 14.10
C SER A 109 15.10 2.28 13.38
N PRO A 110 15.51 1.21 14.05
CA PRO A 110 15.40 -0.15 13.51
C PRO A 110 13.95 -0.64 13.45
N SER A 111 13.01 0.07 14.07
CA SER A 111 11.62 -0.38 14.17
C SER A 111 10.87 -0.29 12.84
N THR A 112 10.11 -1.33 12.57
CA THR A 112 9.10 -1.39 11.50
C THR A 112 7.67 -1.31 12.06
N THR A 113 7.53 -0.99 13.37
CA THR A 113 6.24 -0.80 14.04
C THR A 113 5.75 0.63 13.78
N CYS A 114 5.19 0.82 12.60
CA CYS A 114 4.63 2.09 12.13
C CYS A 114 3.46 1.79 11.20
N ASN A 115 2.72 2.81 10.79
CA ASN A 115 1.62 2.66 9.85
C ASN A 115 1.82 3.49 8.58
N LEU A 116 1.02 3.15 7.55
CA LEU A 116 0.74 3.97 6.38
C LEU A 116 -0.76 3.89 6.12
N MET A 117 -1.40 5.03 5.92
CA MET A 117 -2.84 5.13 5.69
C MET A 117 -3.20 6.30 4.76
N SER A 118 -4.44 6.33 4.31
CA SER A 118 -4.94 7.44 3.50
C SER A 118 -4.93 8.74 4.30
N GLY A 119 -4.40 9.78 3.71
CA GLY A 119 -4.21 11.08 4.36
C GLY A 119 -2.83 11.25 5.00
N ASP A 120 -1.98 10.21 4.97
CA ASP A 120 -0.58 10.36 5.37
C ASP A 120 0.13 11.36 4.47
N ASP A 121 1.02 12.12 5.10
CA ASP A 121 1.85 13.10 4.43
C ASP A 121 2.72 12.43 3.36
N PRO A 122 2.53 12.75 2.06
CA PRO A 122 3.36 12.22 0.99
C PRO A 122 4.65 13.03 0.81
N TYR A 123 4.88 14.06 1.62
CA TYR A 123 6.00 14.98 1.44
C TYR A 123 7.33 14.26 1.56
N ARG A 124 8.23 14.60 0.66
CA ARG A 124 9.64 14.28 0.79
C ARG A 124 10.17 14.97 2.03
N GLY A 125 10.36 14.18 3.07
CA GLY A 125 10.87 14.68 4.33
C GLY A 125 12.29 15.21 4.19
N SER A 126 12.70 16.00 5.15
CA SER A 126 14.09 16.40 5.31
C SER A 126 14.91 15.26 5.94
N ALA A 127 16.23 15.39 5.91
CA ALA A 127 17.14 14.48 6.63
C ALA A 127 16.83 14.36 8.13
N ARG A 128 16.03 15.28 8.69
CA ARG A 128 15.63 15.30 10.12
C ARG A 128 14.35 14.54 10.39
N THR A 129 13.44 14.42 9.41
CA THR A 129 12.08 13.89 9.62
C THR A 129 11.79 12.61 8.86
N GLY A 130 12.76 12.12 8.07
CA GLY A 130 12.57 10.98 7.19
C GLY A 130 11.83 11.32 5.91
N ASP A 131 11.60 10.32 5.10
CA ASP A 131 10.99 10.45 3.78
C ASP A 131 9.81 9.46 3.63
N PRO A 132 8.57 9.92 3.92
CA PRO A 132 7.36 9.10 3.79
C PRO A 132 7.16 8.55 2.38
N ASP A 133 7.56 9.31 1.35
CA ASP A 133 7.52 8.89 -0.05
C ASP A 133 8.28 7.57 -0.26
N THR A 134 9.47 7.44 0.31
CA THR A 134 10.26 6.20 0.27
C THR A 134 9.52 5.03 0.92
N ALA A 135 8.87 5.24 2.06
CA ALA A 135 8.10 4.21 2.75
C ALA A 135 6.91 3.74 1.90
N ILE A 136 6.14 4.69 1.35
CA ILE A 136 4.96 4.40 0.54
C ILE A 136 5.35 3.71 -0.78
N ARG A 137 6.38 4.19 -1.48
CA ARG A 137 6.89 3.56 -2.72
C ARG A 137 7.36 2.13 -2.49
N THR A 138 7.97 1.86 -1.33
CA THR A 138 8.40 0.50 -0.98
C THR A 138 7.20 -0.43 -0.86
N LEU A 139 6.13 0.01 -0.20
CA LEU A 139 4.88 -0.75 -0.11
C LEU A 139 4.24 -0.94 -1.50
N GLN A 140 4.09 0.13 -2.29
CA GLN A 140 3.48 0.09 -3.63
C GLN A 140 4.22 -0.88 -4.56
N ARG A 141 5.55 -0.88 -4.56
CA ARG A 141 6.37 -1.83 -5.33
C ARG A 141 6.11 -3.28 -4.91
N ASN A 142 6.02 -3.53 -3.60
CA ASN A 142 5.73 -4.87 -3.09
C ASN A 142 4.32 -5.34 -3.46
N LEU A 143 3.31 -4.48 -3.34
CA LEU A 143 1.93 -4.77 -3.75
C LEU A 143 1.84 -5.10 -5.24
N ASN A 144 2.55 -4.34 -6.09
CA ASN A 144 2.59 -4.62 -7.52
C ASN A 144 3.27 -5.95 -7.82
N TYR A 145 4.41 -6.22 -7.22
CA TYR A 145 5.19 -7.41 -7.54
C TYR A 145 4.59 -8.68 -6.94
N CYS A 146 4.27 -8.68 -5.65
CA CYS A 146 3.86 -9.89 -4.93
C CYS A 146 2.37 -10.21 -5.06
N TYR A 147 1.55 -9.22 -5.39
CA TYR A 147 0.10 -9.40 -5.49
C TYR A 147 -0.46 -9.12 -6.87
N GLY A 148 0.39 -8.75 -7.84
CA GLY A 148 0.01 -8.55 -9.22
C GLY A 148 -0.80 -7.28 -9.49
N TYR A 149 -0.79 -6.30 -8.56
CA TYR A 149 -1.44 -5.03 -8.78
C TYR A 149 -0.62 -4.12 -9.71
N ARG A 150 -1.22 -3.03 -10.17
CA ARG A 150 -0.60 -2.04 -11.08
C ARG A 150 -0.77 -0.63 -10.51
N LEU A 151 -0.36 -0.44 -9.26
CA LEU A 151 -0.32 0.88 -8.65
C LEU A 151 0.75 1.74 -9.31
N THR A 152 0.46 3.02 -9.50
CA THR A 152 1.51 4.02 -9.73
C THR A 152 2.41 4.08 -8.50
N VAL A 153 3.72 3.95 -8.70
CA VAL A 153 4.69 4.03 -7.60
C VAL A 153 5.09 5.50 -7.43
N ASP A 154 4.15 6.28 -6.91
CA ASP A 154 4.24 7.74 -6.78
C ASP A 154 4.59 8.21 -5.36
N GLY A 155 4.58 7.31 -4.37
CA GLY A 155 4.82 7.66 -2.98
C GLY A 155 3.62 8.30 -2.29
N VAL A 156 2.43 8.24 -2.90
CA VAL A 156 1.18 8.77 -2.34
C VAL A 156 0.29 7.62 -1.85
N TYR A 157 -0.09 7.65 -0.58
CA TYR A 157 -1.06 6.70 -0.04
C TYR A 157 -2.49 7.17 -0.32
N GLY A 158 -2.86 7.20 -1.59
CA GLY A 158 -4.19 7.60 -2.05
C GLY A 158 -5.24 6.47 -1.96
N SER A 159 -6.42 6.73 -2.50
CA SER A 159 -7.55 5.79 -2.53
C SER A 159 -7.21 4.46 -3.21
N ASN A 160 -6.43 4.49 -4.29
CA ASN A 160 -6.00 3.29 -5.01
C ASN A 160 -5.10 2.41 -4.13
N THR A 161 -4.08 2.98 -3.48
CA THR A 161 -3.20 2.24 -2.56
C THR A 161 -3.99 1.66 -1.40
N ARG A 162 -4.90 2.47 -0.80
CA ARG A 162 -5.80 2.00 0.26
C ARG A 162 -6.67 0.84 -0.19
N GLY A 163 -7.27 0.93 -1.38
CA GLY A 163 -8.11 -0.13 -1.95
C GLY A 163 -7.35 -1.45 -2.11
N VAL A 164 -6.12 -1.39 -2.61
CA VAL A 164 -5.25 -2.56 -2.76
C VAL A 164 -4.85 -3.14 -1.40
N VAL A 165 -4.51 -2.31 -0.40
CA VAL A 165 -4.21 -2.79 0.96
C VAL A 165 -5.41 -3.51 1.55
N LYS A 166 -6.64 -2.98 1.42
CA LYS A 166 -7.87 -3.68 1.84
C LYS A 166 -8.04 -5.03 1.16
N ALA A 167 -7.77 -5.13 -0.13
CA ALA A 167 -7.88 -6.38 -0.86
C ALA A 167 -6.84 -7.40 -0.38
N VAL A 168 -5.62 -6.97 -0.10
CA VAL A 168 -4.55 -7.82 0.47
C VAL A 168 -4.91 -8.28 1.88
N GLN A 169 -5.42 -7.38 2.72
CA GLN A 169 -5.90 -7.73 4.07
C GLN A 169 -6.99 -8.80 4.01
N LYS A 170 -8.00 -8.66 3.14
CA LYS A 170 -9.03 -9.68 2.92
C LYS A 170 -8.43 -11.03 2.50
N ARG A 171 -7.46 -11.03 1.57
CA ARG A 171 -6.77 -12.25 1.13
C ARG A 171 -6.08 -12.97 2.27
N HIS A 172 -5.56 -12.23 3.26
CA HIS A 172 -4.90 -12.75 4.45
C HIS A 172 -5.84 -12.89 5.66
N LYS A 173 -7.16 -12.77 5.47
CA LYS A 173 -8.20 -12.90 6.52
C LYS A 173 -8.02 -11.92 7.68
N LEU A 174 -7.50 -10.73 7.39
CA LEU A 174 -7.39 -9.63 8.32
C LEU A 174 -8.57 -8.67 8.20
N THR A 175 -8.78 -7.84 9.23
CA THR A 175 -9.66 -6.68 9.17
C THR A 175 -9.24 -5.78 7.99
N ALA A 176 -10.16 -5.54 7.03
CA ALA A 176 -9.87 -4.79 5.82
C ALA A 176 -10.10 -3.28 6.02
N ASP A 177 -9.32 -2.67 6.92
CA ASP A 177 -9.37 -1.24 7.24
C ASP A 177 -8.64 -0.35 6.22
N GLY A 178 -7.73 -0.94 5.46
CA GLY A 178 -6.90 -0.23 4.49
C GLY A 178 -5.76 0.54 5.14
N ILE A 179 -5.34 0.14 6.33
CA ILE A 179 -4.17 0.67 7.03
C ILE A 179 -3.05 -0.37 6.94
N TYR A 180 -1.90 0.02 6.41
CA TYR A 180 -0.71 -0.81 6.51
C TYR A 180 -0.12 -0.62 7.91
N GLY A 181 -0.20 -1.64 8.73
CA GLY A 181 0.36 -1.67 10.09
C GLY A 181 1.06 -3.01 10.35
N PRO A 182 1.49 -3.27 11.60
CA PRO A 182 2.24 -4.48 11.96
C PRO A 182 1.54 -5.79 11.57
N LYS A 183 0.23 -5.90 11.77
CA LYS A 183 -0.55 -7.10 11.40
C LYS A 183 -0.54 -7.31 9.88
N THR A 184 -0.82 -6.26 9.11
CA THR A 184 -0.77 -6.31 7.64
C THR A 184 0.63 -6.67 7.16
N ARG A 185 1.67 -6.03 7.71
CA ARG A 185 3.07 -6.30 7.39
C ARG A 185 3.44 -7.75 7.59
N SER A 186 3.08 -8.33 8.75
CA SER A 186 3.45 -9.70 9.11
C SER A 186 2.68 -10.76 8.32
N ALA A 187 1.47 -10.45 7.87
CA ALA A 187 0.68 -11.36 7.05
C ALA A 187 1.06 -11.33 5.56
N MET A 188 1.66 -10.23 5.10
CA MET A 188 1.98 -10.05 3.67
C MET A 188 3.12 -10.94 3.21
N ASN A 189 3.07 -11.31 1.93
CA ASN A 189 4.22 -11.82 1.20
C ASN A 189 5.11 -10.67 0.72
N TRP A 190 6.42 -10.89 0.79
CA TRP A 190 7.42 -9.90 0.45
C TRP A 190 8.41 -10.42 -0.56
N ARG A 191 8.86 -9.55 -1.45
CA ARG A 191 9.99 -9.80 -2.32
C ARG A 191 11.28 -9.58 -1.55
N LEU A 192 12.19 -10.54 -1.58
CA LEU A 192 13.48 -10.43 -0.90
C LEU A 192 14.49 -9.71 -1.78
N PHE A 193 15.40 -9.02 -1.14
CA PHE A 193 16.58 -8.41 -1.77
C PHE A 193 17.85 -8.92 -1.08
N SER A 194 18.83 -9.32 -1.88
CA SER A 194 20.16 -9.69 -1.38
C SER A 194 21.09 -8.49 -1.49
N SER A 195 21.55 -7.98 -0.36
CA SER A 195 22.55 -6.92 -0.33
C SER A 195 23.94 -7.39 -0.75
N THR A 196 24.22 -8.69 -0.62
CA THR A 196 25.50 -9.29 -1.00
C THR A 196 25.67 -9.40 -2.51
N THR A 197 24.63 -9.85 -3.21
CA THR A 197 24.65 -10.06 -4.67
C THR A 197 23.96 -8.95 -5.46
N ASN A 198 23.35 -7.97 -4.76
CA ASN A 198 22.55 -6.89 -5.35
C ASN A 198 21.42 -7.41 -6.26
N THR A 199 20.76 -8.49 -5.86
CA THR A 199 19.72 -9.15 -6.64
C THR A 199 18.40 -9.26 -5.89
N TRP A 200 17.30 -9.36 -6.65
CA TRP A 200 15.96 -9.57 -6.12
C TRP A 200 15.53 -11.03 -6.26
N SER A 201 14.79 -11.53 -5.28
CA SER A 201 14.15 -12.85 -5.41
C SER A 201 13.16 -12.88 -6.56
N LYS A 202 13.01 -14.05 -7.19
CA LYS A 202 11.98 -14.28 -8.23
C LYS A 202 10.61 -14.56 -7.62
N ALA A 203 10.56 -15.07 -6.40
CA ALA A 203 9.34 -15.39 -5.68
C ALA A 203 9.15 -14.45 -4.48
N CYS A 204 7.90 -14.35 -4.03
CA CYS A 204 7.54 -13.70 -2.78
C CYS A 204 7.28 -14.74 -1.70
N SER A 205 7.66 -14.44 -0.47
CA SER A 205 7.48 -15.30 0.69
C SER A 205 6.98 -14.49 1.89
N SER A 206 6.43 -15.16 2.89
CA SER A 206 6.11 -14.58 4.19
C SER A 206 7.30 -14.85 5.12
N PRO A 207 8.25 -13.92 5.25
CA PRO A 207 9.49 -14.13 6.00
C PRO A 207 9.37 -13.79 7.49
N LEU A 208 8.18 -13.35 7.96
CA LEU A 208 7.93 -12.83 9.30
C LEU A 208 7.04 -13.75 10.10
#